data_8b6ea431844e4ffaca00714d96feb7cd
#
_entry.id   8b6ea431844e4ffaca00714d96feb7cd
#
_cell.length_a   1.000
_cell.length_b   1.000
_cell.length_c   1.000
_cell.angle_alpha   90.00
_cell.angle_beta   90.00
_cell.angle_gamma   90.00
#
_symmetry.space_group_name_H-M   'P 1'
#
loop_
_entity.id
_entity.type
_entity.pdbx_description
1 polymer ?
#
loop_
_entity_poly.entity_id
_entity_poly.type
_entity_poly.pdbx_seq_one_letter_code
_entity_poly.pdbx_strand_id
1 'polypeptide(L)'
;MKKKQRPVMSGAQIGLSVLSGFLAVVLIVMIFVTAYANHYLGQLNYIPDDTTLSSDAIESIEADLTETMPSDYTGPTMEPTIVTQPEDDEPPVIIQHKNLINFLLVGQDRRPGEGRQRSDSMIVVSINTKDKTITLTSFMRDMYVYIPGYKANKMNAAYARGGFPMLCETLMTNFGMAIDGCVEVDFEGFTSVIDLVGGVDINLTAKEVKYLNDGYGWNLKVGMNHLNGAQALGYSRDRANGNDYARTERQRTVLMEVFKKCKNMSLVELQGMLNQVLPLISTNMTKKEITNYLIDLFPMISGAQMNTLRIPANGTYKSAFISGAGSCLVPDLEQNRDLLAETLLPK
;
A
#
# COMPACT_ATOMS: atom_id res chain seq x y z
N MET A 1 -43.54 42.83 -47.93
CA MET A 1 -42.58 41.91 -47.27
C MET A 1 -43.29 41.19 -46.13
N LYS A 2 -43.63 39.89 -46.27
CA LYS A 2 -44.25 39.09 -45.20
C LYS A 2 -43.14 38.64 -44.23
N LYS A 3 -43.15 39.05 -42.94
CA LYS A 3 -42.28 38.53 -41.90
C LYS A 3 -42.63 37.04 -41.66
N LYS A 4 -41.70 36.12 -41.96
CA LYS A 4 -41.80 34.73 -41.59
C LYS A 4 -41.78 34.63 -40.05
N GLN A 5 -42.88 34.28 -39.43
CA GLN A 5 -42.93 33.93 -38.02
C GLN A 5 -42.14 32.64 -37.82
N ARG A 6 -41.17 32.64 -36.88
CA ARG A 6 -40.48 31.41 -36.48
C ARG A 6 -41.49 30.53 -35.68
N PRO A 7 -41.53 29.24 -35.94
CA PRO A 7 -42.41 28.33 -35.19
C PRO A 7 -42.03 28.36 -33.70
N VAL A 8 -43.01 28.56 -32.84
CA VAL A 8 -42.84 28.49 -31.36
C VAL A 8 -42.82 27.00 -31.03
N MET A 9 -41.70 26.52 -30.46
CA MET A 9 -41.55 25.14 -30.01
C MET A 9 -42.51 24.84 -28.86
N SER A 10 -43.16 23.67 -28.90
CA SER A 10 -44.02 23.22 -27.79
C SER A 10 -43.18 22.92 -26.52
N GLY A 11 -43.78 22.99 -25.33
CA GLY A 11 -43.09 22.69 -24.06
C GLY A 11 -42.42 21.31 -24.05
N ALA A 12 -43.02 20.31 -24.71
CA ALA A 12 -42.45 18.97 -24.88
C ALA A 12 -41.19 18.97 -25.79
N GLN A 13 -41.16 19.77 -26.85
CA GLN A 13 -40.00 19.91 -27.72
C GLN A 13 -38.84 20.64 -27.02
N ILE A 14 -39.14 21.63 -26.16
CA ILE A 14 -38.16 22.31 -25.35
C ILE A 14 -37.59 21.33 -24.32
N GLY A 15 -38.42 20.55 -23.64
CA GLY A 15 -37.97 19.54 -22.65
C GLY A 15 -37.07 18.46 -23.33
N LEU A 16 -37.43 17.99 -24.51
CA LEU A 16 -36.63 16.99 -25.23
C LEU A 16 -35.29 17.55 -25.72
N SER A 17 -35.24 18.81 -26.17
CA SER A 17 -34.00 19.47 -26.57
C SER A 17 -33.06 19.78 -25.37
N VAL A 18 -33.60 20.11 -24.21
CA VAL A 18 -32.82 20.27 -22.97
C VAL A 18 -32.27 18.94 -22.50
N LEU A 19 -33.08 17.87 -22.51
CA LEU A 19 -32.65 16.52 -22.15
C LEU A 19 -31.57 15.99 -23.12
N SER A 20 -31.73 16.18 -24.41
CA SER A 20 -30.71 15.77 -25.41
C SER A 20 -29.41 16.58 -25.27
N GLY A 21 -29.51 17.88 -24.96
CA GLY A 21 -28.35 18.72 -24.67
C GLY A 21 -27.61 18.26 -23.41
N PHE A 22 -28.34 17.93 -22.35
CA PHE A 22 -27.75 17.41 -21.10
C PHE A 22 -27.07 16.04 -21.34
N LEU A 23 -27.74 15.12 -22.05
CA LEU A 23 -27.14 13.82 -22.44
C LEU A 23 -25.89 13.98 -23.30
N ALA A 24 -25.87 14.93 -24.23
CA ALA A 24 -24.69 15.22 -25.04
C ALA A 24 -23.52 15.75 -24.19
N VAL A 25 -23.79 16.63 -23.21
CA VAL A 25 -22.78 17.12 -22.28
C VAL A 25 -22.24 15.98 -21.41
N VAL A 26 -23.10 15.12 -20.85
CA VAL A 26 -22.70 13.94 -20.08
C VAL A 26 -21.85 13.00 -20.93
N LEU A 27 -22.24 12.74 -22.18
CA LEU A 27 -21.48 11.90 -23.10
C LEU A 27 -20.11 12.50 -23.43
N ILE A 28 -20.03 13.80 -23.68
CA ILE A 28 -18.78 14.52 -23.91
C ILE A 28 -17.89 14.44 -22.67
N VAL A 29 -18.43 14.68 -21.47
CA VAL A 29 -17.68 14.54 -20.22
C VAL A 29 -17.18 13.11 -20.05
N MET A 30 -18.01 12.09 -20.30
CA MET A 30 -17.57 10.69 -20.25
C MET A 30 -16.48 10.37 -21.27
N ILE A 31 -16.57 10.88 -22.50
CA ILE A 31 -15.53 10.70 -23.53
C ILE A 31 -14.24 11.39 -23.10
N PHE A 32 -14.32 12.62 -22.58
CA PHE A 32 -13.14 13.33 -22.05
C PHE A 32 -12.52 12.60 -20.87
N VAL A 33 -13.31 12.13 -19.89
CA VAL A 33 -12.83 11.35 -18.74
C VAL A 33 -12.17 10.05 -19.21
N THR A 34 -12.78 9.34 -20.16
CA THR A 34 -12.23 8.08 -20.69
C THR A 34 -10.96 8.31 -21.51
N ALA A 35 -10.94 9.33 -22.37
CA ALA A 35 -9.75 9.67 -23.16
C ALA A 35 -8.60 10.15 -22.28
N TYR A 36 -8.93 10.95 -21.27
CA TYR A 36 -8.01 11.45 -20.27
C TYR A 36 -7.43 10.30 -19.42
N ALA A 37 -8.28 9.44 -18.86
CA ALA A 37 -7.86 8.26 -18.13
C ALA A 37 -6.97 7.33 -18.98
N ASN A 38 -7.34 7.05 -20.25
CA ASN A 38 -6.53 6.23 -21.16
C ASN A 38 -5.16 6.84 -21.47
N HIS A 39 -5.07 8.16 -21.62
CA HIS A 39 -3.79 8.83 -21.86
C HIS A 39 -2.83 8.65 -20.67
N TYR A 40 -3.31 8.86 -19.44
CA TYR A 40 -2.48 8.82 -18.24
C TYR A 40 -2.17 7.41 -17.75
N LEU A 41 -3.14 6.49 -17.84
CA LEU A 41 -2.90 5.08 -17.55
C LEU A 41 -1.92 4.41 -18.54
N GLY A 42 -1.60 5.07 -19.65
CA GLY A 42 -0.53 4.67 -20.56
C GLY A 42 0.87 4.80 -20.00
N GLN A 43 1.04 5.53 -18.90
CA GLN A 43 2.31 5.78 -18.24
C GLN A 43 2.59 4.83 -17.06
N LEU A 44 1.65 3.93 -16.74
CA LEU A 44 1.84 2.96 -15.66
C LEU A 44 2.91 1.93 -15.99
N ASN A 45 3.80 1.67 -15.02
CA ASN A 45 4.69 0.52 -15.04
C ASN A 45 3.90 -0.71 -14.60
N TYR A 46 3.30 -1.40 -15.57
CA TYR A 46 2.56 -2.64 -15.31
C TYR A 46 3.51 -3.81 -15.09
N ILE A 47 3.40 -4.47 -13.95
CA ILE A 47 4.12 -5.71 -13.62
C ILE A 47 3.13 -6.86 -13.71
N PRO A 48 3.23 -7.75 -14.73
CA PRO A 48 2.41 -8.94 -14.80
C PRO A 48 2.65 -9.86 -13.60
N ASP A 49 1.62 -10.58 -13.16
CA ASP A 49 1.71 -11.51 -12.04
C ASP A 49 2.60 -12.75 -12.31
N ASP A 50 2.96 -13.00 -13.58
CA ASP A 50 3.76 -14.16 -14.00
C ASP A 50 5.27 -13.88 -14.14
N THR A 51 5.77 -12.75 -13.64
CA THR A 51 7.22 -12.46 -13.68
C THR A 51 8.01 -13.40 -12.77
N THR A 52 8.50 -14.50 -13.36
CA THR A 52 9.41 -15.45 -12.71
C THR A 52 10.85 -14.88 -12.72
N LEU A 53 11.54 -15.03 -11.60
CA LEU A 53 12.97 -14.72 -11.52
C LEU A 53 13.79 -15.84 -12.17
N SER A 54 14.97 -15.49 -12.70
CA SER A 54 15.95 -16.48 -13.15
C SER A 54 16.47 -17.31 -11.97
N SER A 55 16.94 -18.53 -12.24
CA SER A 55 17.49 -19.42 -11.19
C SER A 55 18.62 -18.74 -10.42
N ASP A 56 19.52 -18.02 -11.12
CA ASP A 56 20.65 -17.32 -10.51
C ASP A 56 20.20 -16.18 -9.58
N ALA A 57 19.14 -15.46 -9.95
CA ALA A 57 18.56 -14.43 -9.11
C ALA A 57 17.91 -15.03 -7.86
N ILE A 58 17.25 -16.18 -7.98
CA ILE A 58 16.68 -16.92 -6.84
C ILE A 58 17.78 -17.38 -5.90
N GLU A 59 18.88 -17.96 -6.41
CA GLU A 59 20.02 -18.43 -5.60
C GLU A 59 20.68 -17.26 -4.85
N SER A 60 20.88 -16.12 -5.51
CA SER A 60 21.38 -14.90 -4.89
C SER A 60 20.47 -14.40 -3.74
N ILE A 61 19.14 -14.42 -3.94
CA ILE A 61 18.17 -14.04 -2.92
C ILE A 61 18.20 -15.03 -1.75
N GLU A 62 18.31 -16.34 -2.01
CA GLU A 62 18.39 -17.36 -0.96
C GLU A 62 19.63 -17.24 -0.11
N ALA A 63 20.78 -16.97 -0.72
CA ALA A 63 22.03 -16.70 -0.01
C ALA A 63 21.91 -15.51 0.94
N ASP A 64 21.26 -14.44 0.48
CA ASP A 64 21.03 -13.24 1.27
C ASP A 64 19.95 -13.43 2.37
N LEU A 65 19.04 -14.41 2.20
CA LEU A 65 18.01 -14.74 3.18
C LEU A 65 18.53 -15.64 4.31
N THR A 66 19.73 -16.22 4.19
CA THR A 66 20.28 -17.14 5.20
C THR A 66 21.08 -16.38 6.24
N GLU A 67 20.53 -16.20 7.43
CA GLU A 67 21.21 -15.58 8.56
C GLU A 67 21.81 -16.65 9.48
N THR A 68 23.11 -16.51 9.81
CA THR A 68 23.79 -17.34 10.82
C THR A 68 23.58 -16.73 12.20
N MET A 69 23.48 -17.60 13.21
CA MET A 69 23.33 -17.16 14.60
C MET A 69 24.59 -16.41 15.04
N PRO A 70 24.46 -15.17 15.56
CA PRO A 70 25.57 -14.49 16.19
C PRO A 70 26.15 -15.29 17.35
N SER A 71 27.46 -15.30 17.52
CA SER A 71 28.14 -16.07 18.57
C SER A 71 27.79 -15.63 20.00
N ASP A 72 27.29 -14.41 20.15
CA ASP A 72 26.86 -13.79 21.40
C ASP A 72 25.34 -13.80 21.62
N TYR A 73 24.59 -14.49 20.77
CA TYR A 73 23.12 -14.57 20.88
C TYR A 73 22.72 -15.37 22.11
N THR A 74 21.98 -14.75 23.03
CA THR A 74 21.49 -15.36 24.28
C THR A 74 19.96 -15.45 24.36
N GLY A 75 19.28 -15.07 23.29
CA GLY A 75 17.81 -15.10 23.20
C GLY A 75 17.25 -16.51 22.93
N PRO A 76 15.93 -16.68 22.93
CA PRO A 76 15.27 -17.94 22.64
C PRO A 76 15.55 -18.38 21.20
N THR A 77 15.92 -19.64 21.03
CA THR A 77 16.06 -20.30 19.74
C THR A 77 14.88 -21.22 19.51
N MET A 78 14.43 -21.31 18.26
CA MET A 78 13.45 -22.30 17.82
C MET A 78 14.06 -23.07 16.68
N GLU A 79 13.86 -24.39 16.70
CA GLU A 79 14.09 -25.17 15.48
C GLU A 79 13.18 -24.64 14.38
N PRO A 80 13.61 -24.73 13.10
CA PRO A 80 12.74 -24.42 11.98
C PRO A 80 11.50 -25.29 12.10
N THR A 81 10.48 -24.82 12.79
CA THR A 81 9.20 -25.52 12.84
C THR A 81 8.75 -25.60 11.40
N ILE A 82 8.43 -26.80 10.94
CA ILE A 82 7.65 -26.95 9.72
C ILE A 82 6.33 -26.25 10.04
N VAL A 83 6.28 -24.94 9.80
CA VAL A 83 5.00 -24.24 9.73
C VAL A 83 4.38 -24.80 8.46
N THR A 84 3.69 -25.92 8.64
CA THR A 84 2.85 -26.52 7.62
C THR A 84 1.79 -25.49 7.24
N GLN A 85 1.29 -25.60 6.03
CA GLN A 85 0.02 -24.99 5.68
C GLN A 85 -0.94 -25.20 6.87
N PRO A 86 -1.67 -24.16 7.32
CA PRO A 86 -2.67 -24.35 8.37
C PRO A 86 -3.46 -25.63 8.08
N GLU A 87 -3.46 -26.57 9.01
CA GLU A 87 -4.10 -27.86 8.79
C GLU A 87 -5.58 -27.62 8.45
N ASP A 88 -6.10 -28.40 7.49
CA ASP A 88 -7.39 -28.20 6.82
C ASP A 88 -8.64 -28.32 7.74
N ASP A 89 -8.48 -28.39 9.05
CA ASP A 89 -9.60 -28.62 9.97
C ASP A 89 -10.51 -27.40 10.16
N GLU A 90 -10.02 -26.17 9.92
CA GLU A 90 -10.85 -24.98 9.73
C GLU A 90 -10.21 -24.03 8.73
N PRO A 91 -10.82 -23.81 7.56
CA PRO A 91 -10.30 -22.83 6.61
C PRO A 91 -10.24 -21.45 7.28
N PRO A 92 -9.15 -20.67 7.08
CA PRO A 92 -9.02 -19.36 7.68
C PRO A 92 -10.22 -18.49 7.31
N VAL A 93 -10.74 -17.72 8.26
CA VAL A 93 -11.76 -16.71 7.97
C VAL A 93 -11.21 -15.81 6.87
N ILE A 94 -11.85 -15.86 5.70
CA ILE A 94 -11.43 -15.05 4.56
C ILE A 94 -11.87 -13.60 4.83
N ILE A 95 -10.92 -12.69 4.92
CA ILE A 95 -11.16 -11.25 5.07
C ILE A 95 -11.40 -10.67 3.68
N GLN A 96 -12.58 -10.98 3.17
CA GLN A 96 -13.10 -10.52 1.89
C GLN A 96 -14.58 -10.18 2.02
N HIS A 97 -14.99 -9.04 1.52
CA HIS A 97 -16.38 -8.61 1.48
C HIS A 97 -16.60 -7.66 0.31
N LYS A 98 -17.79 -7.66 -0.29
CA LYS A 98 -18.13 -6.78 -1.44
C LYS A 98 -17.94 -5.27 -1.17
N ASN A 99 -17.96 -4.86 0.10
CA ASN A 99 -17.73 -3.48 0.54
C ASN A 99 -16.32 -3.27 1.11
N LEU A 100 -15.41 -4.25 1.00
CA LEU A 100 -14.03 -4.17 1.46
C LEU A 100 -13.11 -4.32 0.26
N ILE A 101 -12.22 -3.36 0.07
CA ILE A 101 -11.21 -3.36 -0.99
C ILE A 101 -9.84 -3.23 -0.34
N ASN A 102 -8.92 -4.12 -0.67
CA ASN A 102 -7.59 -4.20 -0.07
C ASN A 102 -6.50 -3.97 -1.10
N PHE A 103 -5.76 -2.87 -0.98
CA PHE A 103 -4.57 -2.60 -1.80
C PHE A 103 -3.30 -2.86 -1.00
N LEU A 104 -2.40 -3.67 -1.57
CA LEU A 104 -1.09 -3.93 -0.97
C LEU A 104 -0.07 -2.90 -1.49
N LEU A 105 0.46 -2.09 -0.59
CA LEU A 105 1.59 -1.19 -0.86
C LEU A 105 2.90 -1.86 -0.44
N VAL A 106 3.83 -1.98 -1.38
CA VAL A 106 5.17 -2.54 -1.17
C VAL A 106 6.21 -1.45 -1.36
N GLY A 107 7.02 -1.23 -0.32
CA GLY A 107 8.19 -0.35 -0.39
C GLY A 107 9.46 -1.15 -0.55
N GLN A 108 10.26 -0.85 -1.59
CA GLN A 108 11.55 -1.46 -1.84
C GLN A 108 12.72 -0.48 -1.68
N ASP A 109 13.86 -0.99 -1.16
CA ASP A 109 15.16 -0.33 -1.29
C ASP A 109 15.85 -0.82 -2.58
N ARG A 110 15.32 -0.40 -3.72
CA ARG A 110 15.86 -0.75 -5.03
C ARG A 110 16.58 0.44 -5.63
N ARG A 111 17.81 0.20 -6.10
CA ARG A 111 18.56 1.20 -6.86
C ARG A 111 18.34 1.00 -8.36
N PRO A 112 18.50 2.06 -9.16
CA PRO A 112 18.40 1.94 -10.62
C PRO A 112 19.29 0.82 -11.17
N GLY A 113 18.70 -0.11 -11.93
CA GLY A 113 19.40 -1.26 -12.52
C GLY A 113 19.49 -2.51 -11.65
N GLU A 114 19.05 -2.46 -10.39
CA GLU A 114 18.91 -3.64 -9.53
C GLU A 114 17.60 -4.36 -9.83
N GLY A 115 17.60 -5.68 -9.72
CA GLY A 115 16.42 -6.53 -9.79
C GLY A 115 15.51 -6.33 -8.57
N ARG A 116 14.49 -7.20 -8.44
CA ARG A 116 13.60 -7.22 -7.27
C ARG A 116 14.41 -7.47 -6.00
N GLN A 117 14.15 -6.66 -4.98
CA GLN A 117 14.77 -6.73 -3.66
C GLN A 117 13.73 -7.18 -2.61
N ARG A 118 14.17 -7.34 -1.34
CA ARG A 118 13.26 -7.59 -0.23
C ARG A 118 12.31 -6.41 -0.03
N SER A 119 11.06 -6.69 0.32
CA SER A 119 10.15 -5.64 0.75
C SER A 119 10.49 -5.17 2.15
N ASP A 120 10.89 -3.91 2.28
CA ASP A 120 11.16 -3.30 3.58
C ASP A 120 9.89 -2.76 4.26
N SER A 121 8.86 -2.51 3.48
CA SER A 121 7.55 -2.06 3.92
C SER A 121 6.45 -2.84 3.19
N MET A 122 5.50 -3.38 3.94
CA MET A 122 4.30 -4.03 3.43
C MET A 122 3.10 -3.49 4.19
N ILE A 123 2.30 -2.66 3.52
CA ILE A 123 1.13 -2.01 4.12
C ILE A 123 -0.09 -2.34 3.28
N VAL A 124 -1.09 -2.96 3.88
CA VAL A 124 -2.40 -3.13 3.25
C VAL A 124 -3.28 -1.93 3.59
N VAL A 125 -3.77 -1.27 2.57
CA VAL A 125 -4.78 -0.20 2.64
C VAL A 125 -6.13 -0.85 2.45
N SER A 126 -6.86 -1.03 3.54
CA SER A 126 -8.20 -1.62 3.54
C SER A 126 -9.26 -0.52 3.53
N ILE A 127 -10.08 -0.47 2.49
CA ILE A 127 -11.13 0.52 2.29
C ILE A 127 -12.47 -0.14 2.48
N ASN A 128 -13.14 0.16 3.59
CA ASN A 128 -14.49 -0.30 3.88
C ASN A 128 -15.49 0.76 3.44
N THR A 129 -16.15 0.50 2.33
CA THR A 129 -17.08 1.45 1.70
C THR A 129 -18.40 1.58 2.44
N LYS A 130 -18.82 0.55 3.23
CA LYS A 130 -20.03 0.59 4.05
C LYS A 130 -19.83 1.49 5.27
N ASP A 131 -18.76 1.27 6.02
CA ASP A 131 -18.49 1.98 7.27
C ASP A 131 -17.71 3.29 7.04
N LYS A 132 -17.29 3.55 5.79
CA LYS A 132 -16.50 4.70 5.39
C LYS A 132 -15.20 4.82 6.18
N THR A 133 -14.47 3.71 6.31
CA THR A 133 -13.19 3.66 6.98
C THR A 133 -12.06 3.28 6.02
N ILE A 134 -10.89 3.83 6.26
CA ILE A 134 -9.64 3.45 5.60
C ILE A 134 -8.67 3.01 6.69
N THR A 135 -8.23 1.77 6.67
CA THR A 135 -7.31 1.21 7.65
C THR A 135 -5.97 0.89 7.00
N LEU A 136 -4.88 1.45 7.55
CA LEU A 136 -3.51 1.14 7.14
C LEU A 136 -2.97 0.03 8.04
N THR A 137 -2.84 -1.17 7.50
CA THR A 137 -2.31 -2.33 8.23
C THR A 137 -0.88 -2.63 7.80
N SER A 138 0.11 -2.39 8.69
CA SER A 138 1.50 -2.79 8.43
C SER A 138 1.71 -4.26 8.80
N PHE A 139 2.20 -5.06 7.86
CA PHE A 139 2.70 -6.40 8.10
C PHE A 139 4.20 -6.37 8.33
N MET A 140 4.64 -6.87 9.50
CA MET A 140 6.06 -6.83 9.87
C MET A 140 6.87 -7.78 8.98
N ARG A 141 7.94 -7.26 8.39
CA ARG A 141 8.79 -8.01 7.43
C ARG A 141 9.47 -9.24 8.06
N ASP A 142 9.76 -9.18 9.37
CA ASP A 142 10.46 -10.24 10.11
C ASP A 142 9.51 -11.30 10.70
N MET A 143 8.20 -11.29 10.34
CA MET A 143 7.28 -12.36 10.72
C MET A 143 7.68 -13.68 10.06
N TYR A 144 7.78 -14.73 10.87
CA TYR A 144 8.03 -16.09 10.39
C TYR A 144 6.70 -16.74 10.05
N VAL A 145 6.46 -16.97 8.76
CA VAL A 145 5.19 -17.44 8.21
C VAL A 145 5.41 -18.50 7.15
N TYR A 146 4.39 -19.29 6.87
CA TYR A 146 4.41 -20.21 5.73
C TYR A 146 4.35 -19.41 4.42
N ILE A 147 5.25 -19.74 3.49
CA ILE A 147 5.27 -19.15 2.15
C ILE A 147 4.89 -20.24 1.15
N PRO A 148 3.70 -20.17 0.51
CA PRO A 148 3.23 -21.16 -0.45
C PRO A 148 4.25 -21.42 -1.58
N GLY A 149 4.43 -22.69 -1.92
CA GLY A 149 5.41 -23.09 -2.94
C GLY A 149 6.89 -22.95 -2.53
N TYR A 150 7.14 -22.61 -1.25
CA TYR A 150 8.49 -22.49 -0.69
C TYR A 150 8.56 -23.18 0.68
N LYS A 151 9.19 -22.59 1.66
CA LYS A 151 9.26 -23.03 3.07
C LYS A 151 8.85 -21.86 3.98
N ALA A 152 8.59 -22.16 5.24
CA ALA A 152 8.42 -21.09 6.21
C ALA A 152 9.68 -20.22 6.29
N ASN A 153 9.49 -18.91 6.24
CA ASN A 153 10.57 -17.91 6.31
C ASN A 153 10.01 -16.54 6.76
N LYS A 154 10.87 -15.53 6.82
CA LYS A 154 10.43 -14.15 7.02
C LYS A 154 9.48 -13.70 5.91
N MET A 155 8.45 -12.95 6.27
CA MET A 155 7.42 -12.43 5.36
C MET A 155 7.99 -11.73 4.12
N ASN A 156 9.06 -10.94 4.27
CA ASN A 156 9.69 -10.22 3.18
C ASN A 156 10.39 -11.12 2.15
N ALA A 157 10.66 -12.38 2.50
CA ALA A 157 11.19 -13.37 1.56
C ALA A 157 10.19 -13.73 0.47
N ALA A 158 8.89 -13.71 0.77
CA ALA A 158 7.83 -13.98 -0.20
C ALA A 158 7.90 -12.98 -1.39
N TYR A 159 8.05 -11.69 -1.08
CA TYR A 159 8.14 -10.69 -2.14
C TYR A 159 9.44 -10.79 -2.93
N ALA A 160 10.57 -10.93 -2.26
CA ALA A 160 11.87 -11.07 -2.92
C ALA A 160 11.87 -12.23 -3.92
N ARG A 161 11.26 -13.36 -3.53
CA ARG A 161 11.26 -14.60 -4.32
C ARG A 161 10.23 -14.61 -5.45
N GLY A 162 8.97 -14.26 -5.16
CA GLY A 162 7.86 -14.43 -6.10
C GLY A 162 7.03 -13.16 -6.36
N GLY A 163 7.49 -11.98 -5.90
CA GLY A 163 6.81 -10.71 -6.15
C GLY A 163 5.42 -10.63 -5.54
N PHE A 164 4.56 -9.89 -6.22
CA PHE A 164 3.17 -9.72 -5.78
C PHE A 164 2.42 -11.04 -5.62
N PRO A 165 2.45 -11.99 -6.59
CA PRO A 165 1.68 -13.22 -6.48
C PRO A 165 2.00 -14.01 -5.20
N MET A 166 3.28 -14.27 -4.95
CA MET A 166 3.70 -15.05 -3.78
C MET A 166 3.43 -14.30 -2.46
N LEU A 167 3.59 -12.97 -2.43
CA LEU A 167 3.28 -12.19 -1.24
C LEU A 167 1.77 -12.15 -0.98
N CYS A 168 0.93 -11.97 -2.00
CA CYS A 168 -0.53 -12.01 -1.85
C CYS A 168 -1.02 -13.38 -1.40
N GLU A 169 -0.48 -14.47 -1.98
CA GLU A 169 -0.79 -15.83 -1.57
C GLU A 169 -0.34 -16.09 -0.12
N THR A 170 0.83 -15.56 0.28
CA THR A 170 1.31 -15.63 1.67
C THR A 170 0.38 -14.91 2.63
N LEU A 171 -0.12 -13.72 2.27
CA LEU A 171 -1.10 -12.96 3.06
C LEU A 171 -2.43 -13.70 3.16
N MET A 172 -2.91 -14.29 2.06
CA MET A 172 -4.13 -15.09 2.04
C MET A 172 -4.01 -16.32 2.93
N THR A 173 -2.94 -17.11 2.75
CA THR A 173 -2.76 -18.39 3.47
C THR A 173 -2.60 -18.19 4.97
N ASN A 174 -1.81 -17.20 5.40
CA ASN A 174 -1.54 -17.01 6.83
C ASN A 174 -2.57 -16.14 7.54
N PHE A 175 -3.17 -15.16 6.85
CA PHE A 175 -4.03 -14.15 7.49
C PHE A 175 -5.43 -14.05 6.89
N GLY A 176 -5.76 -14.85 5.88
CA GLY A 176 -7.05 -14.78 5.20
C GLY A 176 -7.26 -13.49 4.39
N MET A 177 -6.20 -12.70 4.16
CA MET A 177 -6.28 -11.39 3.48
C MET A 177 -6.35 -11.55 1.97
N ALA A 178 -7.52 -11.28 1.38
CA ALA A 178 -7.67 -11.14 -0.05
C ALA A 178 -7.17 -9.75 -0.49
N ILE A 179 -6.31 -9.69 -1.51
CA ILE A 179 -5.75 -8.45 -2.06
C ILE A 179 -6.34 -8.19 -3.45
N ASP A 180 -6.90 -7.00 -3.65
CA ASP A 180 -7.57 -6.59 -4.89
C ASP A 180 -6.61 -5.91 -5.89
N GLY A 181 -5.49 -5.38 -5.39
CA GLY A 181 -4.46 -4.76 -6.23
C GLY A 181 -3.20 -4.45 -5.46
N CYS A 182 -2.07 -4.40 -6.18
CA CYS A 182 -0.76 -4.17 -5.60
C CYS A 182 -0.10 -2.95 -6.24
N VAL A 183 0.63 -2.20 -5.40
CA VAL A 183 1.43 -1.04 -5.81
C VAL A 183 2.80 -1.14 -5.18
N GLU A 184 3.84 -1.04 -5.99
CA GLU A 184 5.23 -0.93 -5.55
C GLU A 184 5.72 0.51 -5.72
N VAL A 185 6.42 0.99 -4.70
CA VAL A 185 7.06 2.31 -4.70
C VAL A 185 8.50 2.15 -4.21
N ASP A 186 9.46 2.62 -5.00
CA ASP A 186 10.85 2.74 -4.58
C ASP A 186 11.11 4.10 -3.88
N PHE A 187 12.33 4.34 -3.45
CA PHE A 187 12.67 5.57 -2.71
C PHE A 187 12.52 6.85 -3.56
N GLU A 188 12.83 6.77 -4.86
CA GLU A 188 12.68 7.91 -5.77
C GLU A 188 11.20 8.23 -5.98
N GLY A 189 10.38 7.21 -6.23
CA GLY A 189 8.94 7.35 -6.32
C GLY A 189 8.33 7.89 -5.03
N PHE A 190 8.75 7.36 -3.86
CA PHE A 190 8.27 7.85 -2.58
C PHE A 190 8.57 9.34 -2.37
N THR A 191 9.83 9.76 -2.57
CA THR A 191 10.21 11.18 -2.40
C THR A 191 9.44 12.08 -3.34
N SER A 192 9.30 11.66 -4.60
CA SER A 192 8.57 12.41 -5.61
C SER A 192 7.08 12.54 -5.28
N VAL A 193 6.44 11.47 -4.81
CA VAL A 193 5.03 11.51 -4.37
C VAL A 193 4.84 12.50 -3.21
N ILE A 194 5.72 12.48 -2.22
CA ILE A 194 5.66 13.41 -1.09
C ILE A 194 5.82 14.86 -1.56
N ASP A 195 6.75 15.14 -2.46
CA ASP A 195 6.96 16.48 -2.99
C ASP A 195 5.77 16.96 -3.84
N LEU A 196 5.16 16.06 -4.62
CA LEU A 196 3.97 16.33 -5.43
C LEU A 196 2.74 16.69 -4.60
N VAL A 197 2.54 16.06 -3.42
CA VAL A 197 1.47 16.44 -2.50
C VAL A 197 1.80 17.71 -1.69
N GLY A 198 2.95 18.32 -1.96
CA GLY A 198 3.41 19.53 -1.27
C GLY A 198 3.97 19.25 0.11
N GLY A 199 4.70 18.16 0.33
CA GLY A 199 5.29 17.77 1.61
C GLY A 199 4.29 17.21 2.62
N VAL A 200 4.75 16.86 3.82
CA VAL A 200 3.94 16.31 4.92
C VAL A 200 4.26 17.00 6.24
N ASP A 201 3.25 17.16 7.11
CA ASP A 201 3.40 17.86 8.39
C ASP A 201 3.56 16.84 9.52
N ILE A 202 4.76 16.68 10.06
CA ILE A 202 5.12 15.66 11.06
C ILE A 202 5.55 16.31 12.36
N ASN A 203 5.02 15.81 13.47
CA ASN A 203 5.43 16.21 14.81
C ASN A 203 6.64 15.39 15.26
N LEU A 204 7.82 15.98 15.21
CA LEU A 204 9.09 15.31 15.53
C LEU A 204 9.45 15.38 17.01
N THR A 205 9.89 14.27 17.57
CA THR A 205 10.46 14.19 18.91
C THR A 205 11.91 14.69 18.93
N ALA A 206 12.45 15.02 20.10
CA ALA A 206 13.84 15.47 20.26
C ALA A 206 14.87 14.42 19.76
N LYS A 207 14.56 13.11 19.90
CA LYS A 207 15.42 12.03 19.42
C LYS A 207 15.44 11.96 17.90
N GLU A 208 14.28 12.08 17.26
CA GLU A 208 14.16 12.08 15.80
C GLU A 208 14.84 13.29 15.18
N VAL A 209 14.63 14.48 15.76
CA VAL A 209 15.32 15.71 15.32
C VAL A 209 16.84 15.54 15.39
N LYS A 210 17.35 15.00 16.50
CA LYS A 210 18.79 14.75 16.64
C LYS A 210 19.29 13.79 15.57
N TYR A 211 18.62 12.65 15.36
CA TYR A 211 19.00 11.67 14.35
C TYR A 211 19.00 12.25 12.93
N LEU A 212 17.94 12.98 12.58
CA LEU A 212 17.79 13.53 11.25
C LEU A 212 18.78 14.67 10.97
N ASN A 213 19.01 15.55 11.96
CA ASN A 213 19.96 16.65 11.80
C ASN A 213 21.40 16.15 11.78
N ASP A 214 21.77 15.25 12.68
CA ASP A 214 23.14 14.69 12.73
C ASP A 214 23.46 13.82 11.51
N GLY A 215 22.48 13.03 11.04
CA GLY A 215 22.67 12.09 9.93
C GLY A 215 22.62 12.73 8.55
N TYR A 216 21.82 13.79 8.38
CA TYR A 216 21.56 14.38 7.06
C TYR A 216 21.93 15.87 6.97
N GLY A 217 22.37 16.50 8.07
CA GLY A 217 22.73 17.92 8.08
C GLY A 217 21.51 18.88 7.95
N TRP A 218 20.31 18.41 8.31
CA TRP A 218 19.10 19.24 8.24
C TRP A 218 18.98 20.15 9.49
N ASN A 219 18.10 21.13 9.44
CA ASN A 219 17.83 22.05 10.54
C ASN A 219 16.36 21.93 11.00
N LEU A 220 15.96 20.71 11.36
CA LEU A 220 14.63 20.40 11.87
C LEU A 220 14.53 20.76 13.35
N LYS A 221 13.31 21.00 13.85
CA LYS A 221 13.02 21.42 15.22
C LYS A 221 12.11 20.41 15.91
N VAL A 222 12.17 20.34 17.23
CA VAL A 222 11.22 19.57 18.03
C VAL A 222 9.81 20.16 17.85
N GLY A 223 8.84 19.31 17.65
CA GLY A 223 7.46 19.71 17.35
C GLY A 223 7.13 19.58 15.87
N MET A 224 6.16 20.36 15.40
CA MET A 224 5.64 20.27 14.03
C MET A 224 6.66 20.79 13.02
N ASN A 225 6.95 19.97 12.00
CA ASN A 225 7.80 20.31 10.87
C ASN A 225 7.08 19.96 9.57
N HIS A 226 7.27 20.82 8.57
CA HIS A 226 6.85 20.54 7.20
C HIS A 226 8.02 19.85 6.47
N LEU A 227 7.88 18.55 6.19
CA LEU A 227 8.93 17.73 5.60
C LEU A 227 8.71 17.60 4.08
N ASN A 228 9.77 17.80 3.32
CA ASN A 228 9.82 17.44 1.90
C ASN A 228 10.03 15.93 1.74
N GLY A 229 10.06 15.43 0.48
CA GLY A 229 10.18 14.00 0.18
C GLY A 229 11.42 13.37 0.78
N ALA A 230 12.60 14.02 0.66
CA ALA A 230 13.85 13.51 1.21
C ALA A 230 13.82 13.43 2.75
N GLN A 231 13.25 14.44 3.40
CA GLN A 231 13.12 14.48 4.86
C GLN A 231 12.11 13.45 5.37
N ALA A 232 10.97 13.29 4.68
CA ALA A 232 9.97 12.28 5.00
C ALA A 232 10.52 10.85 4.81
N LEU A 233 11.35 10.63 3.77
CA LEU A 233 12.06 9.36 3.58
C LEU A 233 13.04 9.10 4.72
N GLY A 234 13.87 10.06 5.09
CA GLY A 234 14.79 9.96 6.24
C GLY A 234 14.05 9.63 7.53
N TYR A 235 12.94 10.30 7.81
CA TYR A 235 12.07 10.04 8.95
C TYR A 235 11.48 8.61 8.93
N SER A 236 10.97 8.16 7.79
CA SER A 236 10.36 6.83 7.64
C SER A 236 11.37 5.68 7.74
N ARG A 237 12.67 5.96 7.54
CA ARG A 237 13.78 4.99 7.62
C ARG A 237 14.50 4.98 8.96
N ASP A 238 14.17 5.88 9.88
CA ASP A 238 14.84 5.98 11.19
C ASP A 238 14.69 4.66 11.98
N ARG A 239 15.82 4.00 12.23
CA ARG A 239 15.94 2.79 13.07
C ARG A 239 16.64 3.07 14.40
N ALA A 240 17.34 4.20 14.52
CA ALA A 240 18.10 4.54 15.73
C ALA A 240 17.19 4.91 16.90
N ASN A 241 16.01 5.46 16.61
CA ASN A 241 15.05 5.92 17.61
C ASN A 241 13.90 4.92 17.82
N GLY A 242 14.22 3.66 17.99
CA GLY A 242 13.26 2.59 18.25
C GLY A 242 13.57 1.34 17.45
N ASN A 243 12.77 0.32 17.67
CA ASN A 243 12.83 -0.93 16.92
C ASN A 243 12.09 -0.83 15.58
N ASP A 244 11.98 -1.94 14.87
CA ASP A 244 11.25 -2.03 13.61
C ASP A 244 9.76 -1.64 13.73
N TYR A 245 9.17 -1.74 14.91
CA TYR A 245 7.80 -1.29 15.19
C TYR A 245 7.65 0.23 15.08
N ALA A 246 8.59 1.00 15.64
CA ALA A 246 8.59 2.45 15.51
C ALA A 246 8.80 2.90 14.06
N ARG A 247 9.60 2.16 13.28
CA ARG A 247 9.76 2.41 11.85
C ARG A 247 8.45 2.23 11.09
N THR A 248 7.74 1.12 11.29
CA THR A 248 6.44 0.90 10.61
C THR A 248 5.37 1.90 11.04
N GLU A 249 5.41 2.40 12.28
CA GLU A 249 4.55 3.48 12.74
C GLU A 249 4.85 4.78 12.00
N ARG A 250 6.12 5.15 11.84
CA ARG A 250 6.52 6.35 11.06
C ARG A 250 6.07 6.26 9.60
N GLN A 251 6.20 5.09 8.98
CA GLN A 251 5.72 4.87 7.61
C GLN A 251 4.20 5.10 7.51
N ARG A 252 3.41 4.55 8.45
CA ARG A 252 1.97 4.82 8.47
C ARG A 252 1.66 6.30 8.74
N THR A 253 2.42 6.95 9.62
CA THR A 253 2.25 8.39 9.91
C THR A 253 2.43 9.23 8.64
N VAL A 254 3.48 8.98 7.85
CA VAL A 254 3.68 9.67 6.56
C VAL A 254 2.51 9.41 5.61
N LEU A 255 2.07 8.16 5.45
CA LEU A 255 0.93 7.83 4.59
C LEU A 255 -0.36 8.50 5.07
N MET A 256 -0.61 8.55 6.37
CA MET A 256 -1.76 9.25 6.95
C MET A 256 -1.77 10.75 6.57
N GLU A 257 -0.61 11.40 6.61
CA GLU A 257 -0.50 12.81 6.22
C GLU A 257 -0.71 13.01 4.71
N VAL A 258 -0.20 12.10 3.87
CA VAL A 258 -0.50 12.09 2.43
C VAL A 258 -2.00 11.96 2.19
N PHE A 259 -2.67 11.01 2.83
CA PHE A 259 -4.13 10.85 2.71
C PHE A 259 -4.90 12.08 3.17
N LYS A 260 -4.50 12.71 4.29
CA LYS A 260 -5.13 13.95 4.77
C LYS A 260 -5.03 15.07 3.73
N LYS A 261 -3.90 15.19 3.04
CA LYS A 261 -3.73 16.16 1.95
C LYS A 261 -4.60 15.82 0.75
N CYS A 262 -4.56 14.58 0.28
CA CYS A 262 -5.41 14.12 -0.82
C CYS A 262 -6.91 14.29 -0.55
N LYS A 263 -7.34 14.06 0.69
CA LYS A 263 -8.74 14.26 1.12
C LYS A 263 -9.24 15.70 0.92
N ASN A 264 -8.35 16.68 1.00
CA ASN A 264 -8.65 18.10 0.88
C ASN A 264 -8.43 18.67 -0.53
N MET A 265 -7.94 17.84 -1.48
CA MET A 265 -7.72 18.25 -2.86
C MET A 265 -9.01 18.19 -3.68
N SER A 266 -9.14 19.11 -4.61
CA SER A 266 -10.17 19.05 -5.65
C SER A 266 -9.88 17.86 -6.61
N LEU A 267 -10.91 17.45 -7.35
CA LEU A 267 -10.74 16.40 -8.37
C LEU A 267 -9.66 16.76 -9.40
N VAL A 268 -9.58 18.03 -9.80
CA VAL A 268 -8.60 18.51 -10.79
C VAL A 268 -7.17 18.43 -10.25
N GLU A 269 -6.96 18.80 -8.97
CA GLU A 269 -5.65 18.69 -8.31
C GLU A 269 -5.23 17.23 -8.15
N LEU A 270 -6.15 16.34 -7.72
CA LEU A 270 -5.88 14.89 -7.65
C LEU A 270 -5.54 14.29 -9.01
N GLN A 271 -6.24 14.69 -10.06
CA GLN A 271 -5.95 14.24 -11.42
C GLN A 271 -4.57 14.72 -11.88
N GLY A 272 -4.23 15.99 -11.63
CA GLY A 272 -2.91 16.53 -11.94
C GLY A 272 -1.78 15.79 -11.21
N MET A 273 -2.00 15.46 -9.95
CA MET A 273 -1.05 14.69 -9.13
C MET A 273 -0.91 13.25 -9.63
N LEU A 274 -2.02 12.55 -9.90
CA LEU A 274 -1.99 11.17 -10.42
C LEU A 274 -1.16 11.04 -11.67
N ASN A 275 -1.24 12.00 -12.59
CA ASN A 275 -0.45 11.97 -13.82
C ASN A 275 1.06 11.97 -13.58
N GLN A 276 1.49 12.60 -12.52
CA GLN A 276 2.90 12.70 -12.16
C GLN A 276 3.34 11.52 -11.29
N VAL A 277 2.42 10.92 -10.53
CA VAL A 277 2.68 9.75 -9.66
C VAL A 277 2.74 8.44 -10.45
N LEU A 278 1.85 8.26 -11.44
CA LEU A 278 1.71 7.00 -12.18
C LEU A 278 3.01 6.47 -12.81
N PRO A 279 3.90 7.29 -13.39
CA PRO A 279 5.19 6.83 -13.89
C PRO A 279 6.19 6.39 -12.81
N LEU A 280 5.94 6.78 -11.56
CA LEU A 280 6.83 6.55 -10.41
C LEU A 280 6.46 5.32 -9.58
N ILE A 281 5.37 4.65 -9.94
CA ILE A 281 4.88 3.45 -9.26
C ILE A 281 4.82 2.27 -10.23
N SER A 282 4.93 1.07 -9.67
CA SER A 282 4.69 -0.17 -10.41
C SER A 282 3.45 -0.87 -9.84
N THR A 283 2.64 -1.51 -10.69
CA THR A 283 1.38 -2.13 -10.27
C THR A 283 1.01 -3.34 -11.13
N ASN A 284 0.28 -4.30 -10.54
CA ASN A 284 -0.34 -5.42 -11.27
C ASN A 284 -1.78 -5.12 -11.70
N MET A 285 -2.29 -3.93 -11.38
CA MET A 285 -3.64 -3.54 -11.79
C MET A 285 -3.69 -3.08 -13.23
N THR A 286 -4.72 -3.51 -13.96
CA THR A 286 -4.99 -3.03 -15.30
C THR A 286 -5.54 -1.60 -15.29
N LYS A 287 -5.43 -0.91 -16.42
CA LYS A 287 -6.02 0.43 -16.61
C LYS A 287 -7.51 0.49 -16.28
N LYS A 288 -8.24 -0.57 -16.62
CA LYS A 288 -9.67 -0.67 -16.38
C LYS A 288 -9.98 -0.76 -14.88
N GLU A 289 -9.24 -1.59 -14.15
CA GLU A 289 -9.40 -1.75 -12.70
C GLU A 289 -9.11 -0.45 -11.97
N ILE A 290 -7.98 0.20 -12.26
CA ILE A 290 -7.64 1.49 -11.66
C ILE A 290 -8.74 2.55 -11.93
N THR A 291 -9.24 2.60 -13.16
CA THR A 291 -10.31 3.54 -13.52
C THR A 291 -11.59 3.27 -12.72
N ASN A 292 -11.98 2.02 -12.57
CA ASN A 292 -13.15 1.64 -11.79
C ASN A 292 -12.97 2.02 -10.31
N TYR A 293 -11.82 1.67 -9.70
CA TYR A 293 -11.53 2.05 -8.31
C TYR A 293 -11.52 3.57 -8.10
N LEU A 294 -10.96 4.34 -9.02
CA LEU A 294 -10.99 5.81 -8.93
C LEU A 294 -12.41 6.37 -8.93
N ILE A 295 -13.29 5.84 -9.78
CA ILE A 295 -14.69 6.28 -9.87
C ILE A 295 -15.45 5.90 -8.59
N ASP A 296 -15.30 4.65 -8.13
CA ASP A 296 -16.08 4.10 -7.04
C ASP A 296 -15.66 4.65 -5.66
N LEU A 297 -14.36 4.89 -5.47
CA LEU A 297 -13.82 5.28 -4.17
C LEU A 297 -13.73 6.80 -3.96
N PHE A 298 -13.58 7.58 -5.03
CA PHE A 298 -13.41 9.03 -4.92
C PHE A 298 -14.48 9.73 -4.05
N PRO A 299 -15.80 9.45 -4.20
CA PRO A 299 -16.82 10.10 -3.40
C PRO A 299 -16.72 9.82 -1.90
N MET A 300 -16.09 8.69 -1.54
CA MET A 300 -15.96 8.22 -0.16
C MET A 300 -14.77 8.88 0.57
N ILE A 301 -13.68 9.17 -0.14
CA ILE A 301 -12.40 9.60 0.45
C ILE A 301 -12.56 10.83 1.34
N SER A 302 -13.36 11.83 0.93
CA SER A 302 -13.53 13.07 1.67
C SER A 302 -14.16 12.89 3.06
N GLY A 303 -15.01 11.85 3.24
CA GLY A 303 -15.70 11.53 4.49
C GLY A 303 -15.08 10.41 5.31
N ALA A 304 -14.04 9.73 4.80
CA ALA A 304 -13.50 8.53 5.42
C ALA A 304 -12.81 8.81 6.76
N GLN A 305 -13.04 7.92 7.73
CA GLN A 305 -12.26 7.83 8.96
C GLN A 305 -11.02 6.97 8.71
N MET A 306 -9.89 7.38 9.27
CA MET A 306 -8.63 6.70 9.07
C MET A 306 -8.16 5.99 10.34
N ASN A 307 -7.80 4.72 10.19
CA ASN A 307 -7.30 3.87 11.26
C ASN A 307 -5.93 3.30 10.90
N THR A 308 -5.19 2.85 11.90
CA THR A 308 -3.91 2.16 11.70
C THR A 308 -3.87 0.87 12.51
N LEU A 309 -3.27 -0.16 11.92
CA LEU A 309 -3.07 -1.45 12.54
C LEU A 309 -1.65 -1.94 12.23
N ARG A 310 -1.12 -2.82 13.06
CA ARG A 310 0.13 -3.53 12.82
C ARG A 310 -0.04 -5.02 13.13
N ILE A 311 0.40 -5.86 12.23
CA ILE A 311 0.46 -7.30 12.38
C ILE A 311 1.94 -7.73 12.39
N PRO A 312 2.36 -8.51 13.41
CA PRO A 312 1.58 -9.00 14.54
C PRO A 312 1.30 -7.88 15.57
N ALA A 313 0.15 -7.96 16.22
CA ALA A 313 -0.25 -7.03 17.27
C ALA A 313 0.59 -7.25 18.54
N ASN A 314 0.56 -6.29 19.48
CA ASN A 314 1.24 -6.44 20.75
C ASN A 314 0.65 -7.61 21.54
N GLY A 315 1.54 -8.49 22.02
CA GLY A 315 1.13 -9.66 22.82
C GLY A 315 0.70 -10.88 21.99
N THR A 316 0.62 -10.77 20.66
CA THR A 316 0.20 -11.86 19.75
C THR A 316 1.37 -12.48 18.98
N TYR A 317 2.58 -12.41 19.49
CA TYR A 317 3.77 -13.02 18.88
C TYR A 317 4.84 -13.34 19.91
N LYS A 318 5.77 -14.21 19.53
CA LYS A 318 7.01 -14.50 20.25
C LYS A 318 8.21 -14.13 19.37
N SER A 319 9.27 -13.59 19.97
CA SER A 319 10.54 -13.37 19.27
C SER A 319 11.43 -14.59 19.46
N ALA A 320 12.02 -15.07 18.38
CA ALA A 320 12.95 -16.20 18.41
C ALA A 320 14.00 -16.07 17.30
N PHE A 321 15.15 -16.68 17.49
CA PHE A 321 16.11 -16.94 16.43
C PHE A 321 15.79 -18.30 15.80
N ILE A 322 15.61 -18.33 14.49
CA ILE A 322 15.30 -19.54 13.72
C ILE A 322 16.43 -19.78 12.73
N SER A 323 17.03 -20.98 12.79
CA SER A 323 18.14 -21.35 11.91
C SER A 323 17.73 -21.21 10.42
N GLY A 324 18.53 -20.49 9.65
CA GLY A 324 18.26 -20.20 8.24
C GLY A 324 17.27 -19.06 7.97
N ALA A 325 16.65 -18.49 9.02
CA ALA A 325 15.78 -17.32 8.90
C ALA A 325 16.21 -16.15 9.80
N GLY A 326 17.08 -16.42 10.82
CA GLY A 326 17.59 -15.39 11.71
C GLY A 326 16.60 -14.98 12.79
N SER A 327 16.71 -13.73 13.28
CA SER A 327 15.76 -13.16 14.25
C SER A 327 14.40 -12.95 13.63
N CYS A 328 13.39 -13.62 14.19
CA CYS A 328 12.03 -13.66 13.69
C CYS A 328 11.00 -13.27 14.75
N LEU A 329 9.84 -12.85 14.28
CA LEU A 329 8.60 -12.72 15.04
C LEU A 329 7.68 -13.88 14.65
N VAL A 330 7.42 -14.79 15.56
CA VAL A 330 6.51 -15.93 15.34
C VAL A 330 5.11 -15.50 15.79
N PRO A 331 4.20 -15.18 14.86
CA PRO A 331 2.87 -14.68 15.19
C PRO A 331 1.96 -15.80 15.71
N ASP A 332 1.06 -15.46 16.61
CA ASP A 332 -0.16 -16.20 16.83
C ASP A 332 -1.13 -15.87 15.69
N LEU A 333 -1.26 -16.79 14.73
CA LEU A 333 -2.02 -16.54 13.51
C LEU A 333 -3.51 -16.38 13.79
N GLU A 334 -4.10 -17.16 14.70
CA GLU A 334 -5.52 -17.12 15.05
C GLU A 334 -5.88 -15.74 15.63
N GLN A 335 -5.18 -15.31 16.69
CA GLN A 335 -5.43 -14.01 17.31
C GLN A 335 -5.26 -12.83 16.33
N ASN A 336 -4.28 -12.92 15.43
CA ASN A 336 -4.05 -11.86 14.44
C ASN A 336 -5.10 -11.88 13.31
N ARG A 337 -5.63 -13.04 12.93
CA ARG A 337 -6.76 -13.17 11.98
C ARG A 337 -8.04 -12.58 12.56
N ASP A 338 -8.35 -12.91 13.82
CA ASP A 338 -9.53 -12.41 14.52
C ASP A 338 -9.49 -10.88 14.61
N LEU A 339 -8.35 -10.32 15.00
CA LEU A 339 -8.14 -8.88 15.07
C LEU A 339 -8.33 -8.20 13.70
N LEU A 340 -7.81 -8.80 12.64
CA LEU A 340 -8.00 -8.29 11.29
C LEU A 340 -9.46 -8.34 10.87
N ALA A 341 -10.16 -9.46 11.12
CA ALA A 341 -11.57 -9.62 10.78
C ALA A 341 -12.43 -8.62 11.55
N GLU A 342 -12.23 -8.47 12.87
CA GLU A 342 -12.97 -7.52 13.70
C GLU A 342 -12.75 -6.06 13.25
N THR A 343 -11.52 -5.74 12.82
CA THR A 343 -11.16 -4.36 12.44
C THR A 343 -11.62 -3.98 11.04
N LEU A 344 -11.57 -4.91 10.09
CA LEU A 344 -11.69 -4.60 8.66
C LEU A 344 -13.05 -4.96 8.07
N LEU A 345 -13.70 -6.03 8.55
CA LEU A 345 -14.97 -6.46 7.99
C LEU A 345 -16.09 -5.46 8.33
N PRO A 346 -17.00 -5.18 7.39
CA PRO A 346 -18.13 -4.28 7.60
C PRO A 346 -19.05 -4.75 8.74
N LYS A 347 -19.39 -3.81 9.61
CA LYS A 347 -20.30 -4.03 10.76
C LYS A 347 -21.76 -3.87 10.39
#